data_2f9a903e6f91dd08906f0fb52a8528b8
#
_entry.id   2f9a903e6f91dd08906f0fb52a8528b8
#
_cell.length_a   1.000
_cell.length_b   1.000
_cell.length_c   1.000
_cell.angle_alpha   90.00
_cell.angle_beta   90.00
_cell.angle_gamma   90.00
#
_symmetry.space_group_name_H-M   'P 1'
#
loop_
_entity.id
_entity.type
_entity.pdbx_description
1 polymer ?
#
loop_
_entity_poly.entity_id
_entity_poly.type
_entity_poly.pdbx_seq_one_letter_code
_entity_poly.pdbx_strand_id
1 'polypeptide(L)'
;MKACFASEMRGVDKAASEIGGIPSIVLMENAAMACVEELKNDFANLSEKSVAVFCGKGNNGGDGFAIARHLYNMGIDVAVYLVCGNEFKGDAKINFDIIKRMNINIDVISDIEDLKYIVRSYDIIVDAIFGTGISGTVRGISYDVISEINDNAKYIMAVDVPSGINSDSGEICGVCIKADKTVTFATYKVGMLMFPAADYVGKAAVKNISIPDYIIDGQNLKINVIDDKFVRSNFPKRENNSQKGDYGKVLVIAGSAGMTGAAYLSSQTAVTTGSGLVTLAVPSSLNGAMEAKTTEVMTVPLSDR
;
A
#
# COMPACT_ATOMS: atom_id res chain seq x y z
N MET A 1 -8.29 8.56 2.51
CA MET A 1 -7.17 8.49 1.54
C MET A 1 -7.68 7.90 0.23
N LYS A 2 -7.02 8.15 -0.94
CA LYS A 2 -7.45 7.60 -2.24
C LYS A 2 -6.69 6.32 -2.60
N ALA A 3 -7.31 5.49 -3.42
CA ALA A 3 -6.64 4.41 -4.14
C ALA A 3 -6.95 4.53 -5.64
N CYS A 4 -6.01 4.11 -6.49
CA CYS A 4 -6.15 4.22 -7.94
C CYS A 4 -5.65 2.96 -8.67
N PHE A 5 -6.12 2.78 -9.89
CA PHE A 5 -5.57 1.83 -10.84
C PHE A 5 -4.31 2.39 -11.51
N ALA A 6 -3.48 1.52 -12.08
CA ALA A 6 -2.25 1.94 -12.78
C ALA A 6 -2.51 2.96 -13.91
N SER A 7 -3.63 2.83 -14.62
CA SER A 7 -4.03 3.79 -15.65
C SER A 7 -4.38 5.18 -15.08
N GLU A 8 -5.04 5.21 -13.92
CA GLU A 8 -5.39 6.44 -13.22
C GLU A 8 -4.13 7.10 -12.64
N MET A 9 -3.18 6.31 -12.09
CA MET A 9 -1.90 6.85 -11.61
C MET A 9 -1.10 7.52 -12.74
N ARG A 10 -1.04 6.88 -13.92
CA ARG A 10 -0.44 7.53 -15.10
C ARG A 10 -1.13 8.84 -15.47
N GLY A 11 -2.45 8.94 -15.27
CA GLY A 11 -3.21 10.19 -15.43
C GLY A 11 -2.78 11.26 -14.42
N VAL A 12 -2.57 10.88 -13.16
CA VAL A 12 -2.05 11.77 -12.10
C VAL A 12 -0.66 12.28 -12.46
N ASP A 13 0.27 11.40 -12.86
CA ASP A 13 1.65 11.77 -13.23
C ASP A 13 1.67 12.72 -14.44
N LYS A 14 0.85 12.42 -15.44
CA LYS A 14 0.69 13.26 -16.61
C LYS A 14 0.14 14.65 -16.24
N ALA A 15 -0.89 14.69 -15.42
CA ALA A 15 -1.47 15.96 -14.95
C ALA A 15 -0.48 16.75 -14.06
N ALA A 16 0.33 16.08 -13.26
CA ALA A 16 1.40 16.72 -12.49
C ALA A 16 2.38 17.44 -13.42
N SER A 17 2.72 16.84 -14.54
CA SER A 17 3.64 17.43 -15.53
C SER A 17 2.96 18.50 -16.40
N GLU A 18 1.76 18.25 -16.94
CA GLU A 18 1.10 19.12 -17.90
C GLU A 18 0.38 20.31 -17.24
N ILE A 19 -0.25 20.10 -16.09
CA ILE A 19 -1.02 21.12 -15.37
C ILE A 19 -0.17 21.72 -14.25
N GLY A 20 0.53 20.87 -13.49
CA GLY A 20 1.36 21.31 -12.38
C GLY A 20 2.73 21.83 -12.79
N GLY A 21 3.16 21.59 -14.05
CA GLY A 21 4.49 21.98 -14.53
C GLY A 21 5.65 21.26 -13.84
N ILE A 22 5.39 20.12 -13.19
CA ILE A 22 6.37 19.37 -12.41
C ILE A 22 7.02 18.32 -13.32
N PRO A 23 8.32 18.46 -13.66
CA PRO A 23 9.01 17.45 -14.48
C PRO A 23 9.03 16.08 -13.80
N SER A 24 8.91 15.01 -14.58
CA SER A 24 8.90 13.61 -14.07
C SER A 24 10.13 13.26 -13.24
N ILE A 25 11.30 13.81 -13.61
CA ILE A 25 12.54 13.62 -12.83
C ILE A 25 12.43 14.19 -11.40
N VAL A 26 11.65 15.26 -11.18
CA VAL A 26 11.41 15.83 -9.85
C VAL A 26 10.51 14.90 -9.03
N LEU A 27 9.50 14.28 -9.66
CA LEU A 27 8.64 13.29 -9.00
C LEU A 27 9.48 12.08 -8.57
N MET A 28 10.35 11.57 -9.46
CA MET A 28 11.27 10.47 -9.18
C MET A 28 12.24 10.82 -8.04
N GLU A 29 12.76 12.03 -8.00
CA GLU A 29 13.64 12.50 -6.92
C GLU A 29 12.91 12.51 -5.56
N ASN A 30 11.67 13.02 -5.54
CA ASN A 30 10.87 13.05 -4.32
C ASN A 30 10.43 11.63 -3.88
N ALA A 31 10.18 10.73 -4.82
CA ALA A 31 9.92 9.32 -4.52
C ALA A 31 11.11 8.66 -3.83
N ALA A 32 12.31 8.87 -4.35
CA ALA A 32 13.54 8.36 -3.75
C ALA A 32 13.78 8.94 -2.35
N MET A 33 13.61 10.25 -2.18
CA MET A 33 13.73 10.92 -0.89
C MET A 33 12.75 10.36 0.14
N ALA A 34 11.50 10.11 -0.27
CA ALA A 34 10.48 9.52 0.59
C ALA A 34 10.86 8.10 1.05
N CYS A 35 11.45 7.28 0.18
CA CYS A 35 11.96 5.95 0.53
C CYS A 35 13.11 6.04 1.54
N VAL A 36 14.05 6.95 1.32
CA VAL A 36 15.18 7.17 2.25
C VAL A 36 14.69 7.68 3.61
N GLU A 37 13.68 8.55 3.64
CA GLU A 37 13.04 9.01 4.89
C GLU A 37 12.43 7.83 5.65
N GLU A 38 11.74 6.93 4.97
CA GLU A 38 11.14 5.76 5.60
C GLU A 38 12.19 4.77 6.13
N LEU A 39 13.33 4.62 5.46
CA LEU A 39 14.46 3.85 6.00
C LEU A 39 15.02 4.50 7.28
N LYS A 40 15.14 5.83 7.33
CA LYS A 40 15.55 6.54 8.57
C LYS A 40 14.56 6.36 9.70
N ASN A 41 13.28 6.29 9.41
CA ASN A 41 12.24 6.07 10.42
C ASN A 41 12.28 4.64 10.99
N ASP A 42 12.63 3.64 10.15
CA ASP A 42 12.69 2.24 10.58
C ASP A 42 14.03 1.90 11.26
N PHE A 43 15.11 2.57 10.89
CA PHE A 43 16.45 2.28 11.39
C PHE A 43 17.11 3.53 11.99
N ALA A 44 17.09 3.65 13.32
CA ALA A 44 17.76 4.75 14.03
C ALA A 44 19.28 4.80 13.76
N ASN A 45 19.90 3.65 13.46
CA ASN A 45 21.31 3.49 13.14
C ASN A 45 21.53 3.14 11.64
N LEU A 46 20.77 3.76 10.73
CA LEU A 46 20.85 3.48 9.29
C LEU A 46 22.28 3.65 8.72
N SER A 47 23.10 4.55 9.30
CA SER A 47 24.50 4.75 8.89
C SER A 47 25.43 3.55 9.13
N GLU A 48 25.00 2.59 9.96
CA GLU A 48 25.76 1.37 10.25
C GLU A 48 25.27 0.18 9.42
N LYS A 49 24.28 0.39 8.54
CA LYS A 49 23.66 -0.63 7.73
C LYS A 49 24.26 -0.68 6.33
N SER A 50 24.26 -1.87 5.76
CA SER A 50 24.54 -2.10 4.34
C SER A 50 23.25 -2.29 3.57
N VAL A 51 23.17 -1.70 2.36
CA VAL A 51 21.95 -1.68 1.55
C VAL A 51 22.25 -2.19 0.14
N ALA A 52 21.49 -3.17 -0.33
CA ALA A 52 21.47 -3.57 -1.74
C ALA A 52 20.18 -3.09 -2.41
N VAL A 53 20.31 -2.40 -3.55
CA VAL A 53 19.18 -1.90 -4.34
C VAL A 53 19.08 -2.72 -5.62
N PHE A 54 18.01 -3.51 -5.76
CA PHE A 54 17.75 -4.33 -6.94
C PHE A 54 16.88 -3.56 -7.91
N CYS A 55 17.42 -3.24 -9.08
CA CYS A 55 16.81 -2.34 -10.05
C CYS A 55 16.40 -3.02 -11.35
N GLY A 56 15.17 -2.76 -11.80
CA GLY A 56 14.69 -3.11 -13.14
C GLY A 56 14.95 -2.00 -14.17
N LYS A 57 14.45 -2.20 -15.41
CA LYS A 57 14.68 -1.27 -16.54
C LYS A 57 13.78 -0.05 -16.54
N GLY A 58 12.66 -0.05 -15.79
CA GLY A 58 11.64 0.98 -15.81
C GLY A 58 11.92 2.14 -14.85
N ASN A 59 10.89 2.99 -14.67
CA ASN A 59 10.96 4.13 -13.75
C ASN A 59 11.20 3.68 -12.30
N ASN A 60 10.65 2.52 -11.89
CA ASN A 60 10.91 1.96 -10.56
C ASN A 60 12.41 1.72 -10.31
N GLY A 61 13.13 1.19 -11.32
CA GLY A 61 14.59 1.12 -11.27
C GLY A 61 15.25 2.49 -11.21
N GLY A 62 14.66 3.51 -11.88
CA GLY A 62 15.09 4.90 -11.79
C GLY A 62 14.97 5.46 -10.36
N ASP A 63 13.86 5.18 -9.68
CA ASP A 63 13.69 5.49 -8.26
C ASP A 63 14.77 4.79 -7.43
N GLY A 64 15.06 3.50 -7.71
CA GLY A 64 16.12 2.74 -7.06
C GLY A 64 17.50 3.37 -7.22
N PHE A 65 17.85 3.87 -8.42
CA PHE A 65 19.12 4.57 -8.65
C PHE A 65 19.21 5.87 -7.84
N ALA A 66 18.12 6.63 -7.78
CA ALA A 66 18.07 7.84 -6.97
C ALA A 66 18.18 7.53 -5.47
N ILE A 67 17.52 6.48 -4.98
CA ILE A 67 17.67 5.98 -3.60
C ILE A 67 19.12 5.63 -3.29
N ALA A 68 19.77 4.84 -4.15
CA ALA A 68 21.18 4.46 -3.97
C ALA A 68 22.10 5.69 -3.89
N ARG A 69 21.87 6.70 -4.73
CA ARG A 69 22.61 7.96 -4.71
C ARG A 69 22.45 8.71 -3.38
N HIS A 70 21.23 8.80 -2.86
CA HIS A 70 20.96 9.47 -1.58
C HIS A 70 21.62 8.72 -0.41
N LEU A 71 21.52 7.39 -0.38
CA LEU A 71 22.14 6.57 0.66
C LEU A 71 23.68 6.72 0.62
N TYR A 72 24.27 6.68 -0.57
CA TYR A 72 25.71 6.89 -0.76
C TYR A 72 26.17 8.26 -0.24
N ASN A 73 25.42 9.33 -0.54
CA ASN A 73 25.72 10.69 -0.05
C ASN A 73 25.62 10.83 1.47
N MET A 74 24.91 9.91 2.13
CA MET A 74 24.83 9.83 3.59
C MET A 74 25.95 8.99 4.20
N GLY A 75 26.87 8.46 3.39
CA GLY A 75 27.96 7.59 3.82
C GLY A 75 27.54 6.15 4.14
N ILE A 76 26.36 5.72 3.65
CA ILE A 76 25.84 4.36 3.83
C ILE A 76 26.51 3.46 2.80
N ASP A 77 26.91 2.25 3.22
CA ASP A 77 27.39 1.20 2.31
C ASP A 77 26.25 0.73 1.44
N VAL A 78 26.33 1.04 0.12
CA VAL A 78 25.27 0.76 -0.85
C VAL A 78 25.82 0.18 -2.13
N ALA A 79 25.18 -0.87 -2.63
CA ALA A 79 25.42 -1.43 -3.95
C ALA A 79 24.10 -1.54 -4.74
N VAL A 80 24.22 -1.47 -6.07
CA VAL A 80 23.10 -1.57 -7.02
C VAL A 80 23.24 -2.83 -7.85
N TYR A 81 22.17 -3.61 -7.91
CA TYR A 81 22.11 -4.85 -8.70
C TYR A 81 21.08 -4.72 -9.81
N LEU A 82 21.55 -4.82 -11.06
CA LEU A 82 20.72 -4.71 -12.26
C LEU A 82 20.14 -6.07 -12.64
N VAL A 83 18.83 -6.22 -12.51
CA VAL A 83 18.14 -7.51 -12.71
C VAL A 83 17.79 -7.78 -14.18
N CYS A 84 17.57 -6.72 -14.98
CA CYS A 84 17.08 -6.83 -16.35
C CYS A 84 18.06 -6.29 -17.42
N GLY A 85 19.36 -6.28 -17.11
CA GLY A 85 20.40 -5.69 -17.97
C GLY A 85 20.60 -4.18 -17.72
N ASN A 86 21.40 -3.53 -18.56
CA ASN A 86 21.97 -2.20 -18.30
C ASN A 86 21.54 -1.11 -19.30
N GLU A 87 20.46 -1.33 -20.05
CA GLU A 87 19.93 -0.35 -20.99
C GLU A 87 18.72 0.38 -20.38
N PHE A 88 18.87 1.68 -20.14
CA PHE A 88 17.85 2.54 -19.52
C PHE A 88 17.45 3.69 -20.45
N LYS A 89 16.24 4.25 -20.22
CA LYS A 89 15.70 5.36 -21.00
C LYS A 89 15.11 6.42 -20.04
N GLY A 90 14.90 7.64 -20.55
CA GLY A 90 14.26 8.72 -19.79
C GLY A 90 14.94 9.03 -18.46
N ASP A 91 14.15 9.28 -17.42
CA ASP A 91 14.63 9.66 -16.09
C ASP A 91 15.45 8.59 -15.41
N ALA A 92 15.12 7.31 -15.63
CA ALA A 92 15.92 6.18 -15.14
C ALA A 92 17.36 6.22 -15.68
N LYS A 93 17.52 6.58 -16.97
CA LYS A 93 18.86 6.72 -17.57
C LYS A 93 19.63 7.88 -16.92
N ILE A 94 18.97 9.00 -16.66
CA ILE A 94 19.61 10.16 -16.02
C ILE A 94 20.18 9.74 -14.65
N ASN A 95 19.37 9.10 -13.81
CA ASN A 95 19.79 8.66 -12.49
C ASN A 95 20.88 7.55 -12.56
N PHE A 96 20.77 6.62 -13.51
CA PHE A 96 21.79 5.62 -13.75
C PHE A 96 23.15 6.24 -14.12
N ASP A 97 23.15 7.20 -15.04
CA ASP A 97 24.37 7.91 -15.47
C ASP A 97 25.01 8.69 -14.30
N ILE A 98 24.20 9.22 -13.38
CA ILE A 98 24.68 9.90 -12.18
C ILE A 98 25.39 8.90 -11.25
N ILE A 99 24.75 7.78 -10.87
CA ILE A 99 25.35 6.82 -9.93
C ILE A 99 26.61 6.18 -10.50
N LYS A 100 26.68 5.98 -11.82
CA LYS A 100 27.86 5.51 -12.53
C LYS A 100 29.03 6.50 -12.41
N ARG A 101 28.76 7.82 -12.55
CA ARG A 101 29.79 8.87 -12.38
C ARG A 101 30.25 9.03 -10.93
N MET A 102 29.40 8.69 -9.96
CA MET A 102 29.72 8.70 -8.54
C MET A 102 30.54 7.47 -8.11
N ASN A 103 30.81 6.53 -9.01
CA ASN A 103 31.47 5.26 -8.74
C ASN A 103 30.79 4.42 -7.64
N ILE A 104 29.46 4.48 -7.57
CA ILE A 104 28.69 3.55 -6.73
C ILE A 104 28.87 2.16 -7.30
N ASN A 105 28.98 1.14 -6.44
CA ASN A 105 29.12 -0.24 -6.90
C ASN A 105 27.86 -0.68 -7.66
N ILE A 106 28.03 -1.10 -8.92
CA ILE A 106 26.94 -1.50 -9.82
C ILE A 106 27.31 -2.83 -10.47
N ASP A 107 26.53 -3.86 -10.19
CA ASP A 107 26.68 -5.19 -10.75
C ASP A 107 25.47 -5.61 -11.57
N VAL A 108 25.68 -6.36 -12.65
CA VAL A 108 24.60 -6.95 -13.46
C VAL A 108 24.41 -8.39 -13.03
N ILE A 109 23.22 -8.73 -12.58
CA ILE A 109 22.91 -10.12 -12.26
C ILE A 109 22.71 -10.89 -13.57
N SER A 110 23.66 -11.75 -13.88
CA SER A 110 23.63 -12.66 -15.03
C SER A 110 23.51 -14.12 -14.60
N ASP A 111 23.82 -14.42 -13.37
CA ASP A 111 23.78 -15.75 -12.76
C ASP A 111 23.19 -15.68 -11.35
N ILE A 112 22.63 -16.78 -10.89
CA ILE A 112 22.03 -16.93 -9.55
C ILE A 112 22.96 -17.62 -8.55
N GLU A 113 24.10 -18.15 -9.00
CA GLU A 113 24.97 -19.01 -8.19
C GLU A 113 25.44 -18.32 -6.90
N ASP A 114 25.77 -17.03 -6.98
CA ASP A 114 26.22 -16.23 -5.84
C ASP A 114 25.10 -15.36 -5.21
N LEU A 115 23.90 -15.35 -5.78
CA LEU A 115 22.82 -14.43 -5.40
C LEU A 115 22.42 -14.56 -3.93
N LYS A 116 22.34 -15.78 -3.43
CA LYS A 116 22.07 -16.06 -2.01
C LYS A 116 23.09 -15.41 -1.07
N TYR A 117 24.37 -15.47 -1.42
CA TYR A 117 25.43 -14.86 -0.61
C TYR A 117 25.34 -13.34 -0.69
N ILE A 118 25.06 -12.80 -1.86
CA ILE A 118 24.84 -11.37 -2.07
C ILE A 118 23.69 -10.89 -1.17
N VAL A 119 22.50 -11.49 -1.27
CA VAL A 119 21.33 -11.08 -0.49
C VAL A 119 21.60 -11.14 1.02
N ARG A 120 22.26 -12.20 1.50
CA ARG A 120 22.58 -12.36 2.94
C ARG A 120 23.64 -11.40 3.46
N SER A 121 24.49 -10.85 2.59
CA SER A 121 25.56 -9.94 3.01
C SER A 121 25.05 -8.55 3.39
N TYR A 122 23.84 -8.16 2.94
CA TYR A 122 23.25 -6.88 3.24
C TYR A 122 22.24 -6.94 4.39
N ASP A 123 22.08 -5.82 5.10
CA ASP A 123 21.09 -5.67 6.15
C ASP A 123 19.72 -5.31 5.60
N ILE A 124 19.69 -4.55 4.49
CA ILE A 124 18.47 -4.02 3.88
C ILE A 124 18.53 -4.29 2.37
N ILE A 125 17.44 -4.86 1.86
CA ILE A 125 17.20 -5.00 0.43
C ILE A 125 16.12 -3.98 0.02
N VAL A 126 16.42 -3.20 -1.02
CA VAL A 126 15.46 -2.31 -1.66
C VAL A 126 15.03 -2.94 -2.98
N ASP A 127 13.76 -3.30 -3.06
CA ASP A 127 13.13 -3.82 -4.27
C ASP A 127 12.65 -2.67 -5.15
N ALA A 128 13.36 -2.42 -6.23
CA ALA A 128 13.05 -1.47 -7.29
C ALA A 128 13.04 -2.16 -8.67
N ILE A 129 12.65 -3.46 -8.72
CA ILE A 129 12.69 -4.26 -9.96
C ILE A 129 11.51 -3.91 -10.85
N PHE A 130 10.27 -4.06 -10.33
CA PHE A 130 9.04 -3.78 -11.06
C PHE A 130 8.10 -2.88 -10.23
N GLY A 131 7.49 -1.88 -10.87
CA GLY A 131 6.42 -1.08 -10.29
C GLY A 131 5.05 -1.42 -10.91
N THR A 132 4.17 -0.42 -11.05
CA THR A 132 2.80 -0.57 -11.58
C THR A 132 2.72 -1.02 -13.04
N GLY A 133 3.84 -1.09 -13.77
CA GLY A 133 3.87 -1.44 -15.19
C GLY A 133 3.97 -2.94 -15.49
N ILE A 134 3.99 -3.81 -14.47
CA ILE A 134 4.11 -5.25 -14.72
C ILE A 134 2.86 -5.80 -15.40
N SER A 135 3.08 -6.61 -16.44
CA SER A 135 2.04 -7.36 -17.13
C SER A 135 2.53 -8.76 -17.47
N GLY A 136 1.70 -9.78 -17.18
CA GLY A 136 2.05 -11.18 -17.38
C GLY A 136 2.91 -11.77 -16.26
N THR A 137 3.39 -12.99 -16.47
CA THR A 137 4.08 -13.77 -15.44
C THR A 137 5.57 -13.44 -15.39
N VAL A 138 6.09 -13.16 -14.21
CA VAL A 138 7.54 -13.01 -13.95
C VAL A 138 8.25 -14.35 -14.22
N ARG A 139 9.34 -14.33 -14.96
CA ARG A 139 10.09 -15.52 -15.39
C ARG A 139 11.59 -15.24 -15.45
N GLY A 140 12.37 -16.33 -15.55
CA GLY A 140 13.83 -16.27 -15.71
C GLY A 140 14.51 -15.59 -14.54
N ILE A 141 15.57 -14.87 -14.80
CA ILE A 141 16.43 -14.27 -13.76
C ILE A 141 15.65 -13.41 -12.74
N SER A 142 14.61 -12.70 -13.17
CA SER A 142 13.79 -11.89 -12.26
C SER A 142 12.98 -12.76 -11.29
N TYR A 143 12.51 -13.92 -11.72
CA TYR A 143 11.83 -14.90 -10.86
C TYR A 143 12.81 -15.42 -9.80
N ASP A 144 14.00 -15.82 -10.22
CA ASP A 144 15.02 -16.38 -9.34
C ASP A 144 15.49 -15.32 -8.32
N VAL A 145 15.73 -14.09 -8.77
CA VAL A 145 16.11 -12.97 -7.89
C VAL A 145 15.04 -12.69 -6.82
N ILE A 146 13.77 -12.60 -7.21
CA ILE A 146 12.68 -12.37 -6.26
C ILE A 146 12.57 -13.53 -5.26
N SER A 147 12.72 -14.78 -5.71
CA SER A 147 12.69 -15.94 -4.84
C SER A 147 13.84 -15.92 -3.83
N GLU A 148 15.07 -15.67 -4.28
CA GLU A 148 16.24 -15.60 -3.40
C GLU A 148 16.17 -14.43 -2.40
N ILE A 149 15.62 -13.28 -2.80
CA ILE A 149 15.39 -12.16 -1.90
C ILE A 149 14.40 -12.57 -0.80
N ASN A 150 13.27 -13.18 -1.15
CA ASN A 150 12.27 -13.62 -0.17
C ASN A 150 12.83 -14.62 0.84
N ASP A 151 13.69 -15.54 0.40
CA ASP A 151 14.22 -16.61 1.23
C ASP A 151 15.39 -16.19 2.12
N ASN A 152 16.12 -15.13 1.75
CA ASN A 152 17.42 -14.84 2.36
C ASN A 152 17.58 -13.40 2.90
N ALA A 153 16.73 -12.47 2.55
CA ALA A 153 16.81 -11.09 3.03
C ALA A 153 16.44 -10.96 4.51
N LYS A 154 17.10 -10.04 5.21
CA LYS A 154 16.81 -9.71 6.61
C LYS A 154 15.67 -8.68 6.73
N TYR A 155 15.61 -7.74 5.79
CA TYR A 155 14.58 -6.72 5.67
C TYR A 155 14.42 -6.29 4.21
N ILE A 156 13.19 -6.17 3.75
CA ILE A 156 12.85 -5.82 2.37
C ILE A 156 11.95 -4.58 2.36
N MET A 157 12.43 -3.51 1.70
CA MET A 157 11.60 -2.36 1.36
C MET A 157 11.27 -2.37 -0.13
N ALA A 158 9.99 -2.42 -0.46
CA ALA A 158 9.53 -2.31 -1.84
C ALA A 158 9.24 -0.86 -2.23
N VAL A 159 9.67 -0.48 -3.42
CA VAL A 159 9.47 0.85 -4.02
C VAL A 159 8.20 0.81 -4.86
N ASP A 160 7.26 1.66 -4.53
CA ASP A 160 5.95 1.85 -5.15
C ASP A 160 4.99 0.65 -4.98
N VAL A 161 5.34 -0.52 -5.47
CA VAL A 161 4.57 -1.77 -5.37
C VAL A 161 5.56 -2.92 -5.25
N PRO A 162 5.38 -3.92 -4.38
CA PRO A 162 6.23 -5.10 -4.36
C PRO A 162 6.32 -5.75 -5.73
N SER A 163 7.54 -6.00 -6.20
CA SER A 163 7.76 -6.56 -7.52
C SER A 163 7.08 -7.91 -7.70
N GLY A 164 6.28 -8.04 -8.74
CA GLY A 164 5.51 -9.25 -9.03
C GLY A 164 4.03 -9.19 -8.65
N ILE A 165 3.55 -8.08 -8.06
CA ILE A 165 2.13 -7.83 -7.82
C ILE A 165 1.51 -7.12 -9.03
N ASN A 166 0.35 -7.57 -9.49
CA ASN A 166 -0.50 -6.78 -10.37
C ASN A 166 -1.15 -5.65 -9.57
N SER A 167 -0.75 -4.42 -9.84
CA SER A 167 -1.18 -3.23 -9.10
C SER A 167 -2.67 -2.88 -9.23
N ASP A 168 -3.38 -3.49 -10.17
CA ASP A 168 -4.81 -3.28 -10.39
C ASP A 168 -5.67 -4.38 -9.76
N SER A 169 -5.27 -5.66 -9.91
CA SER A 169 -6.08 -6.80 -9.45
C SER A 169 -5.63 -7.40 -8.11
N GLY A 170 -4.38 -7.19 -7.71
CA GLY A 170 -3.80 -7.86 -6.54
C GLY A 170 -3.36 -9.30 -6.79
N GLU A 171 -3.38 -9.76 -8.03
CA GLU A 171 -2.88 -11.08 -8.39
C GLU A 171 -1.36 -11.13 -8.32
N ILE A 172 -0.82 -12.30 -7.95
CA ILE A 172 0.61 -12.57 -7.98
C ILE A 172 1.00 -13.03 -9.39
N CYS A 173 1.90 -12.30 -10.01
CA CYS A 173 2.40 -12.57 -11.36
C CYS A 173 3.46 -13.70 -11.37
N GLY A 174 3.14 -14.86 -10.82
CA GLY A 174 4.03 -16.02 -10.71
C GLY A 174 4.84 -16.04 -9.42
N VAL A 175 5.62 -15.01 -9.16
CA VAL A 175 6.35 -14.75 -7.91
C VAL A 175 6.22 -13.27 -7.57
N CYS A 176 6.24 -12.92 -6.28
CA CYS A 176 6.35 -11.52 -5.87
C CYS A 176 7.19 -11.36 -4.61
N ILE A 177 7.74 -10.19 -4.44
CA ILE A 177 8.44 -9.77 -3.22
C ILE A 177 7.46 -9.77 -2.04
N LYS A 178 7.88 -10.35 -0.92
CA LYS A 178 7.20 -10.25 0.37
C LYS A 178 7.89 -9.17 1.20
N ALA A 179 7.43 -7.94 1.03
CA ALA A 179 8.04 -6.79 1.67
C ALA A 179 7.71 -6.70 3.16
N ASP A 180 8.66 -6.21 3.96
CA ASP A 180 8.40 -5.74 5.34
C ASP A 180 7.74 -4.36 5.30
N LYS A 181 8.14 -3.54 4.35
CA LYS A 181 7.56 -2.23 4.10
C LYS A 181 7.46 -1.94 2.60
N THR A 182 6.36 -1.32 2.20
CA THR A 182 6.19 -0.76 0.86
C THR A 182 6.00 0.75 0.96
N VAL A 183 6.83 1.52 0.24
CA VAL A 183 6.67 2.97 0.12
C VAL A 183 6.02 3.26 -1.23
N THR A 184 4.75 3.62 -1.22
CA THR A 184 3.98 3.91 -2.44
C THR A 184 3.70 5.40 -2.57
N PHE A 185 3.55 5.90 -3.79
CA PHE A 185 3.56 7.32 -4.09
C PHE A 185 2.18 7.85 -4.45
N ALA A 186 1.88 9.05 -3.95
CA ALA A 186 0.65 9.82 -4.14
C ALA A 186 -0.61 9.14 -3.58
N THR A 187 -0.91 7.91 -3.99
CA THR A 187 -2.09 7.14 -3.57
C THR A 187 -1.74 5.67 -3.39
N TYR A 188 -2.60 4.91 -2.70
CA TYR A 188 -2.55 3.45 -2.79
C TYR A 188 -2.83 2.99 -4.23
N LYS A 189 -2.22 1.89 -4.66
CA LYS A 189 -2.66 1.14 -5.83
C LYS A 189 -3.69 0.11 -5.37
N VAL A 190 -4.78 -0.04 -6.12
CA VAL A 190 -5.91 -0.89 -5.73
C VAL A 190 -5.46 -2.32 -5.42
N GLY A 191 -4.59 -2.88 -6.26
CA GLY A 191 -4.09 -4.24 -6.08
C GLY A 191 -3.34 -4.46 -4.76
N MET A 192 -2.70 -3.43 -4.19
CA MET A 192 -2.03 -3.56 -2.88
C MET A 192 -3.00 -3.82 -1.72
N LEU A 193 -4.27 -3.47 -1.90
CA LEU A 193 -5.32 -3.62 -0.89
C LEU A 193 -6.15 -4.89 -1.10
N MET A 194 -5.90 -5.62 -2.17
CA MET A 194 -6.62 -6.84 -2.54
C MET A 194 -5.80 -8.09 -2.20
N PHE A 195 -6.47 -9.14 -1.72
CA PHE A 195 -5.82 -10.44 -1.56
C PHE A 195 -5.67 -11.14 -2.91
N PRO A 196 -4.56 -11.87 -3.13
CA PRO A 196 -3.50 -12.20 -2.16
C PRO A 196 -2.42 -11.14 -1.96
N ALA A 197 -2.32 -10.11 -2.79
CA ALA A 197 -1.24 -9.13 -2.75
C ALA A 197 -1.10 -8.40 -1.40
N ALA A 198 -2.21 -8.16 -0.69
CA ALA A 198 -2.20 -7.50 0.62
C ALA A 198 -1.30 -8.19 1.67
N ASP A 199 -1.10 -9.52 1.55
CA ASP A 199 -0.20 -10.28 2.43
C ASP A 199 1.29 -10.06 2.12
N TYR A 200 1.61 -9.45 0.98
CA TYR A 200 2.98 -9.24 0.49
C TYR A 200 3.45 -7.80 0.59
N VAL A 201 2.53 -6.86 0.84
CA VAL A 201 2.82 -5.42 0.89
C VAL A 201 3.55 -5.00 2.18
N GLY A 202 3.40 -5.78 3.25
CA GLY A 202 3.92 -5.40 4.55
C GLY A 202 3.29 -4.09 5.07
N LYS A 203 4.07 -3.28 5.76
CA LYS A 203 3.61 -1.97 6.24
C LYS A 203 3.65 -0.93 5.10
N ALA A 204 2.48 -0.60 4.56
CA ALA A 204 2.38 0.39 3.49
C ALA A 204 2.50 1.83 4.01
N ALA A 205 3.37 2.62 3.39
CA ALA A 205 3.52 4.06 3.62
C ALA A 205 3.20 4.81 2.32
N VAL A 206 2.10 5.56 2.30
CA VAL A 206 1.75 6.43 1.16
C VAL A 206 2.42 7.77 1.35
N LYS A 207 3.26 8.15 0.40
CA LYS A 207 4.03 9.39 0.43
C LYS A 207 3.62 10.37 -0.67
N ASN A 208 3.50 11.64 -0.30
CA ASN A 208 3.38 12.70 -1.29
C ASN A 208 4.77 12.94 -1.93
N ILE A 209 4.78 12.94 -3.26
CA ILE A 209 5.99 13.19 -4.07
C ILE A 209 5.96 14.58 -4.71
N SER A 210 5.39 15.57 -4.01
CA SER A 210 5.16 16.95 -4.44
C SER A 210 4.03 17.12 -5.49
N ILE A 211 3.13 16.16 -5.62
CA ILE A 211 1.91 16.32 -6.40
C ILE A 211 0.88 17.06 -5.55
N PRO A 212 0.40 18.24 -5.94
CA PRO A 212 -0.62 18.98 -5.21
C PRO A 212 -1.97 18.23 -5.16
N ASP A 213 -2.69 18.34 -4.05
CA ASP A 213 -3.97 17.66 -3.85
C ASP A 213 -5.00 17.99 -4.96
N TYR A 214 -5.02 19.23 -5.46
CA TYR A 214 -5.96 19.62 -6.52
C TYR A 214 -5.75 18.85 -7.84
N ILE A 215 -4.53 18.36 -8.10
CA ILE A 215 -4.22 17.52 -9.27
C ILE A 215 -4.81 16.13 -9.07
N ILE A 216 -4.62 15.53 -7.88
CA ILE A 216 -5.18 14.23 -7.53
C ILE A 216 -6.71 14.28 -7.53
N ASP A 217 -7.30 15.31 -6.94
CA ASP A 217 -8.74 15.50 -6.88
C ASP A 217 -9.35 15.71 -8.28
N GLY A 218 -8.62 16.41 -9.17
CA GLY A 218 -9.02 16.62 -10.56
C GLY A 218 -9.11 15.34 -11.41
N GLN A 219 -8.44 14.24 -10.99
CA GLN A 219 -8.52 12.94 -11.67
C GLN A 219 -9.80 12.15 -11.37
N ASN A 220 -10.67 12.66 -10.48
CA ASN A 220 -11.96 12.05 -10.15
C ASN A 220 -11.85 10.57 -9.72
N LEU A 221 -10.81 10.23 -8.95
CA LEU A 221 -10.58 8.89 -8.42
C LEU A 221 -11.75 8.45 -7.54
N LYS A 222 -12.31 7.28 -7.82
CA LYS A 222 -13.56 6.80 -7.21
C LYS A 222 -13.35 5.98 -5.94
N ILE A 223 -12.17 5.36 -5.78
CA ILE A 223 -11.91 4.44 -4.68
C ILE A 223 -11.34 5.22 -3.50
N ASN A 224 -11.96 5.06 -2.34
CA ASN A 224 -11.52 5.66 -1.09
C ASN A 224 -11.10 4.57 -0.11
N VAL A 225 -9.95 4.76 0.51
CA VAL A 225 -9.52 3.95 1.65
C VAL A 225 -10.04 4.62 2.91
N ILE A 226 -10.79 3.86 3.72
CA ILE A 226 -11.30 4.34 5.00
C ILE A 226 -10.15 4.32 6.00
N ASP A 227 -9.65 5.49 6.33
CA ASP A 227 -8.60 5.72 7.31
C ASP A 227 -9.14 6.49 8.53
N ASP A 228 -8.33 6.63 9.57
CA ASP A 228 -8.70 7.36 10.79
C ASP A 228 -9.16 8.79 10.50
N LYS A 229 -8.53 9.47 9.54
CA LYS A 229 -8.90 10.83 9.15
C LYS A 229 -10.29 10.86 8.53
N PHE A 230 -10.58 9.90 7.65
CA PHE A 230 -11.91 9.77 7.04
C PHE A 230 -12.98 9.49 8.10
N VAL A 231 -12.72 8.53 9.00
CA VAL A 231 -13.66 8.21 10.08
C VAL A 231 -13.90 9.43 10.96
N ARG A 232 -12.85 10.08 11.44
CA ARG A 232 -12.96 11.26 12.32
C ARG A 232 -13.70 12.44 11.67
N SER A 233 -13.51 12.65 10.36
CA SER A 233 -14.17 13.74 9.64
C SER A 233 -15.65 13.47 9.36
N ASN A 234 -16.06 12.20 9.31
CA ASN A 234 -17.44 11.79 9.03
C ASN A 234 -18.22 11.35 10.28
N PHE A 235 -17.53 11.20 11.41
CA PHE A 235 -18.18 10.80 12.66
C PHE A 235 -18.83 12.03 13.31
N PRO A 236 -20.17 12.03 13.53
CA PRO A 236 -20.86 13.19 14.07
C PRO A 236 -20.45 13.45 15.52
N LYS A 237 -20.13 14.69 15.83
CA LYS A 237 -19.97 15.13 17.23
C LYS A 237 -21.34 15.25 17.90
N ARG A 238 -21.42 14.77 19.14
CA ARG A 238 -22.61 14.93 19.94
C ARG A 238 -22.61 16.34 20.55
N GLU A 239 -23.72 17.06 20.34
CA GLU A 239 -23.96 18.34 20.98
C GLU A 239 -24.40 18.16 22.43
N ASN A 240 -24.02 19.09 23.32
CA ASN A 240 -24.38 19.02 24.75
C ASN A 240 -25.90 19.10 24.97
N ASN A 241 -26.60 19.85 24.13
CA ASN A 241 -28.06 19.97 24.18
C ASN A 241 -28.68 19.17 23.05
N SER A 242 -28.66 17.84 23.20
CA SER A 242 -29.19 16.91 22.20
C SER A 242 -29.88 15.73 22.86
N GLN A 243 -30.80 15.10 22.13
CA GLN A 243 -31.56 13.93 22.58
C GLN A 243 -31.34 12.76 21.64
N LYS A 244 -31.72 11.57 22.07
CA LYS A 244 -31.51 10.31 21.28
C LYS A 244 -32.10 10.38 19.87
N GLY A 245 -33.20 11.14 19.66
CA GLY A 245 -33.83 11.29 18.35
C GLY A 245 -32.96 12.00 17.30
N ASP A 246 -32.01 12.84 17.74
CA ASP A 246 -31.14 13.64 16.88
C ASP A 246 -30.04 12.79 16.19
N TYR A 247 -29.80 11.57 16.72
CA TYR A 247 -28.75 10.65 16.23
C TYR A 247 -29.29 9.51 15.39
N GLY A 248 -30.47 9.70 14.80
CA GLY A 248 -31.08 8.80 13.83
C GLY A 248 -31.74 7.56 14.44
N LYS A 249 -32.42 6.83 13.55
CA LYS A 249 -33.11 5.58 13.87
C LYS A 249 -32.63 4.49 12.93
N VAL A 250 -32.26 3.34 13.49
CA VAL A 250 -31.79 2.17 12.72
C VAL A 250 -32.79 1.02 12.89
N LEU A 251 -33.18 0.42 11.78
CA LEU A 251 -33.93 -0.83 11.76
C LEU A 251 -33.03 -1.95 11.25
N VAL A 252 -32.85 -2.97 12.08
CA VAL A 252 -32.13 -4.21 11.72
C VAL A 252 -33.17 -5.29 11.52
N ILE A 253 -33.26 -5.88 10.32
CA ILE A 253 -34.12 -7.02 10.01
C ILE A 253 -33.19 -8.22 9.84
N ALA A 254 -33.17 -9.12 10.83
CA ALA A 254 -32.19 -10.21 10.85
C ALA A 254 -32.59 -11.31 11.84
N GLY A 255 -31.89 -12.46 11.73
CA GLY A 255 -32.07 -13.60 12.60
C GLY A 255 -32.96 -14.69 12.04
N SER A 256 -32.57 -15.92 12.32
CA SER A 256 -33.34 -17.12 12.08
C SER A 256 -33.08 -18.14 13.20
N ALA A 257 -33.92 -19.18 13.30
CA ALA A 257 -33.69 -20.23 14.29
C ALA A 257 -32.27 -20.80 14.20
N GLY A 258 -31.56 -20.83 15.31
CA GLY A 258 -30.15 -21.24 15.39
C GLY A 258 -29.12 -20.16 14.96
N MET A 259 -29.55 -19.01 14.38
CA MET A 259 -28.65 -17.96 13.88
C MET A 259 -29.08 -16.57 14.39
N THR A 260 -29.20 -16.39 15.69
CA THR A 260 -29.58 -15.11 16.33
C THR A 260 -28.38 -14.19 16.63
N GLY A 261 -27.15 -14.75 16.55
CA GLY A 261 -25.94 -14.03 16.96
C GLY A 261 -25.67 -12.77 16.12
N ALA A 262 -25.77 -12.87 14.80
CA ALA A 262 -25.54 -11.73 13.90
C ALA A 262 -26.58 -10.62 14.11
N ALA A 263 -27.85 -10.98 14.32
CA ALA A 263 -28.91 -10.04 14.63
C ALA A 263 -28.62 -9.23 15.90
N TYR A 264 -28.23 -9.92 16.96
CA TYR A 264 -27.79 -9.29 18.22
C TYR A 264 -26.60 -8.37 18.02
N LEU A 265 -25.52 -8.88 17.42
CA LEU A 265 -24.29 -8.12 17.25
C LEU A 265 -24.50 -6.86 16.42
N SER A 266 -25.22 -6.95 15.30
CA SER A 266 -25.50 -5.80 14.44
C SER A 266 -26.32 -4.72 15.15
N SER A 267 -27.38 -5.12 15.85
CA SER A 267 -28.25 -4.18 16.55
C SER A 267 -27.58 -3.56 17.78
N GLN A 268 -26.84 -4.35 18.56
CA GLN A 268 -26.12 -3.86 19.73
C GLN A 268 -24.97 -2.93 19.32
N THR A 269 -24.24 -3.25 18.26
CA THR A 269 -23.17 -2.41 17.74
C THR A 269 -23.72 -1.08 17.21
N ALA A 270 -24.88 -1.07 16.58
CA ALA A 270 -25.53 0.17 16.13
C ALA A 270 -25.80 1.12 17.31
N VAL A 271 -26.24 0.62 18.47
CA VAL A 271 -26.38 1.44 19.69
C VAL A 271 -25.02 1.92 20.17
N THR A 272 -24.05 1.01 20.30
CA THR A 272 -22.72 1.31 20.85
C THR A 272 -21.96 2.32 19.98
N THR A 273 -22.15 2.30 18.65
CA THR A 273 -21.54 3.28 17.74
C THR A 273 -22.25 4.63 17.73
N GLY A 274 -23.38 4.77 18.42
CA GLY A 274 -23.99 6.06 18.69
C GLY A 274 -25.34 6.33 18.04
N SER A 275 -25.97 5.32 17.41
CA SER A 275 -27.33 5.47 16.90
C SER A 275 -28.32 5.84 18.04
N GLY A 276 -29.20 6.78 17.77
CA GLY A 276 -30.11 7.29 18.79
C GLY A 276 -31.20 6.29 19.22
N LEU A 277 -31.76 5.56 18.26
CA LEU A 277 -32.75 4.50 18.45
C LEU A 277 -32.44 3.32 17.52
N VAL A 278 -32.46 2.11 18.07
CA VAL A 278 -32.26 0.88 17.27
C VAL A 278 -33.44 -0.06 17.53
N THR A 279 -34.01 -0.55 16.44
CA THR A 279 -35.06 -1.57 16.46
C THR A 279 -34.58 -2.82 15.72
N LEU A 280 -34.67 -3.96 16.38
CA LEU A 280 -34.36 -5.27 15.80
C LEU A 280 -35.69 -5.97 15.48
N ALA A 281 -35.93 -6.19 14.19
CA ALA A 281 -37.08 -6.99 13.73
C ALA A 281 -36.62 -8.44 13.48
N VAL A 282 -37.25 -9.38 14.17
CA VAL A 282 -36.93 -10.82 14.14
C VAL A 282 -38.20 -11.66 13.96
N PRO A 283 -38.11 -12.92 13.48
CA PRO A 283 -39.24 -13.85 13.52
C PRO A 283 -39.88 -13.93 14.91
N SER A 284 -41.20 -14.01 14.96
CA SER A 284 -41.99 -14.00 16.22
C SER A 284 -41.53 -15.06 17.22
N SER A 285 -41.13 -16.24 16.72
CA SER A 285 -40.62 -17.34 17.54
C SER A 285 -39.28 -17.01 18.25
N LEU A 286 -38.55 -16.01 17.78
CA LEU A 286 -37.27 -15.59 18.34
C LEU A 286 -37.37 -14.32 19.21
N ASN A 287 -38.51 -13.60 19.18
CA ASN A 287 -38.61 -12.32 19.82
C ASN A 287 -38.31 -12.39 21.32
N GLY A 288 -38.91 -13.34 22.04
CA GLY A 288 -38.70 -13.46 23.50
C GLY A 288 -37.20 -13.75 23.86
N ALA A 289 -36.52 -14.53 23.05
CA ALA A 289 -35.09 -14.79 23.26
C ALA A 289 -34.25 -13.53 23.00
N MET A 290 -34.62 -12.71 22.02
CA MET A 290 -33.92 -11.47 21.72
C MET A 290 -34.22 -10.38 22.76
N GLU A 291 -35.47 -10.24 23.25
CA GLU A 291 -35.81 -9.33 24.37
C GLU A 291 -35.01 -9.65 25.64
N ALA A 292 -34.83 -10.94 25.94
CA ALA A 292 -34.03 -11.33 27.09
C ALA A 292 -32.53 -11.01 26.92
N LYS A 293 -32.06 -10.92 25.66
CA LYS A 293 -30.65 -10.71 25.32
C LYS A 293 -30.27 -9.24 25.10
N THR A 294 -31.22 -8.41 24.69
CA THR A 294 -31.00 -6.98 24.39
C THR A 294 -31.54 -6.12 25.54
N THR A 295 -30.83 -5.03 25.86
CA THR A 295 -31.25 -4.08 26.92
C THR A 295 -31.69 -2.76 26.32
N GLU A 296 -30.94 -2.22 25.38
CA GLU A 296 -31.20 -0.90 24.79
C GLU A 296 -31.80 -0.97 23.38
N VAL A 297 -31.70 -2.12 22.74
CA VAL A 297 -32.28 -2.39 21.42
C VAL A 297 -33.76 -2.78 21.61
N MET A 298 -34.66 -2.06 20.98
CA MET A 298 -36.07 -2.44 20.89
C MET A 298 -36.25 -3.63 19.96
N THR A 299 -37.21 -4.51 20.24
CA THR A 299 -37.51 -5.65 19.34
C THR A 299 -38.89 -5.50 18.70
N VAL A 300 -39.05 -6.04 17.51
CA VAL A 300 -40.33 -6.13 16.79
C VAL A 300 -40.49 -7.53 16.21
N PRO A 301 -41.54 -8.28 16.62
CA PRO A 301 -41.82 -9.59 16.07
C PRO A 301 -42.38 -9.47 14.65
N LEU A 302 -41.77 -10.23 13.71
CA LEU A 302 -42.25 -10.45 12.34
C LEU A 302 -43.02 -11.77 12.28
N SER A 303 -44.07 -11.84 11.47
CA SER A 303 -44.82 -13.08 11.27
C SER A 303 -43.93 -14.20 10.76
N ASP A 304 -43.90 -15.33 11.46
CA ASP A 304 -43.27 -16.55 10.99
C ASP A 304 -44.15 -17.13 9.86
N ARG A 305 -43.61 -17.25 8.65
CA ARG A 305 -44.27 -17.94 7.55
C ARG A 305 -43.43 -19.13 7.09
#